data_3904b3d6dd20293dd5b811b3c72a4442
#
_entry.id   3904b3d6dd20293dd5b811b3c72a4442
#
_cell.length_a   1.000
_cell.length_b   1.000
_cell.length_c   1.000
_cell.angle_alpha   90.00
_cell.angle_beta   90.00
_cell.angle_gamma   90.00
#
_symmetry.space_group_name_H-M   'P 1'
#
loop_
_entity.id
_entity.type
_entity.pdbx_description
1 polymer ?
#
loop_
_entity_poly.entity_id
_entity_poly.type
_entity_poly.pdbx_seq_one_letter_code
_entity_poly.pdbx_strand_id
1 'polypeptide(L)'
;MPIYHEPVQRALGGLRAIYQELAQHRQAEVVDFYVLSDSRNPEVWLEEQAACDRLREELGAHHRLFYRRRRVNQNYKSGNIADFLRRWGRKYRYMVVLDADSLLSAGCITRLIQLMESRPQAGIIQTAPRLARAETRFARLQQFANRCYGRLYGAGLAAIQLGEAAYWGHNAIIRVAPFMRHCGLRKLQGPGLFRGAVLSHDFIEAALMGRAGYEVWLEPAIGGSYEESPPTFEDDLTRDRRWCRGNLQHLWLLATLGKLRFAHRMALLTGIVSYLASPLWLVFLGLSGFVALATPDSTPALPGILANGGRDSGVVLIVMTALMLFGPRLLALTDLALTGRAVQFGGARKVVTSTMAETLIMLALAPVRMFAHTIFVLRALLNLNLNWQGQNRTGNTDLRTSVLRFGLPMILAAITLGLTQWQAPGLTLWALPVILPVLLVPFLAGWLNGVPSSQSWLAGPENQHVPPIIDRACSVPAAGKRWKALSWVEYVVLAPDPARPRHSITRTITGKKQKTLNQLVDRCEKGGKSALNHFEMSLICSHPTALEALHHRAWNARSGTPWHNALARLALAAEPRSTTLEPLTPRQREDSLWIDAAS
;
A
#
# COMPACT_ATOMS: atom_id res chain seq x y z
N MET A 1 -8.78 -9.57 2.07
CA MET A 1 -7.43 -9.00 1.84
C MET A 1 -7.12 -9.01 0.35
N PRO A 2 -7.24 -7.90 -0.37
CA PRO A 2 -6.78 -7.78 -1.76
C PRO A 2 -5.25 -7.77 -1.83
N ILE A 3 -4.67 -8.52 -2.77
CA ILE A 3 -3.22 -8.60 -2.99
C ILE A 3 -2.89 -8.43 -4.48
N TYR A 4 -1.71 -7.85 -4.77
CA TYR A 4 -1.20 -7.68 -6.12
C TYR A 4 0.33 -7.67 -6.12
N HIS A 5 0.96 -8.80 -6.50
CA HIS A 5 2.41 -8.97 -6.53
C HIS A 5 3.10 -8.65 -5.19
N GLU A 6 2.41 -8.93 -4.07
CA GLU A 6 2.97 -8.76 -2.74
C GLU A 6 3.85 -9.95 -2.33
N PRO A 7 4.84 -9.75 -1.43
CA PRO A 7 5.60 -10.85 -0.85
C PRO A 7 4.67 -11.82 -0.09
N VAL A 8 4.52 -13.02 -0.63
CA VAL A 8 3.50 -14.00 -0.19
C VAL A 8 3.64 -14.34 1.30
N GLN A 9 4.88 -14.58 1.75
CA GLN A 9 5.15 -14.93 3.15
C GLN A 9 4.74 -13.81 4.12
N ARG A 10 4.90 -12.54 3.72
CA ARG A 10 4.56 -11.38 4.55
C ARG A 10 3.04 -11.23 4.67
N ALA A 11 2.33 -11.28 3.55
CA ALA A 11 0.88 -11.15 3.52
C ALA A 11 0.19 -12.29 4.26
N LEU A 12 0.57 -13.54 4.00
CA LEU A 12 -0.02 -14.71 4.64
C LEU A 12 0.47 -14.92 6.06
N GLY A 13 1.67 -14.47 6.42
CA GLY A 13 2.15 -14.45 7.79
C GLY A 13 1.28 -13.57 8.69
N GLY A 14 0.88 -12.39 8.18
CA GLY A 14 -0.09 -11.52 8.86
C GLY A 14 -1.46 -12.19 9.04
N LEU A 15 -1.97 -12.79 7.97
CA LEU A 15 -3.26 -13.50 8.01
C LEU A 15 -3.24 -14.68 8.99
N ARG A 16 -2.13 -15.45 9.01
CA ARG A 16 -1.91 -16.52 9.99
C ARG A 16 -1.98 -16.02 11.42
N ALA A 17 -1.28 -14.93 11.72
CA ALA A 17 -1.25 -14.35 13.05
C ALA A 17 -2.65 -13.91 13.52
N ILE A 18 -3.42 -13.26 12.65
CA ILE A 18 -4.80 -12.84 12.92
C ILE A 18 -5.69 -14.05 13.19
N TYR A 19 -5.61 -15.10 12.35
CA TYR A 19 -6.40 -16.31 12.50
C TYR A 19 -6.09 -17.03 13.82
N GLN A 20 -4.81 -17.22 14.13
CA GLN A 20 -4.36 -17.88 15.36
C GLN A 20 -4.84 -17.14 16.61
N GLU A 21 -4.78 -15.81 16.61
CA GLU A 21 -5.25 -15.01 17.74
C GLU A 21 -6.77 -15.10 17.90
N LEU A 22 -7.53 -15.04 16.81
CA LEU A 22 -8.98 -15.25 16.84
C LEU A 22 -9.35 -16.67 17.32
N ALA A 23 -8.60 -17.68 16.89
CA ALA A 23 -8.83 -19.07 17.33
C ALA A 23 -8.57 -19.24 18.83
N GLN A 24 -7.53 -18.62 19.39
CA GLN A 24 -7.26 -18.62 20.84
C GLN A 24 -8.39 -17.99 21.64
N HIS A 25 -9.08 -17.00 21.09
CA HIS A 25 -10.24 -16.36 21.70
C HIS A 25 -11.58 -17.02 21.33
N ARG A 26 -11.57 -18.18 20.66
CA ARG A 26 -12.77 -18.90 20.17
C ARG A 26 -13.66 -18.06 19.25
N GLN A 27 -13.05 -17.15 18.48
CA GLN A 27 -13.74 -16.22 17.58
C GLN A 27 -13.49 -16.52 16.08
N ALA A 28 -12.64 -17.50 15.78
CA ALA A 28 -12.34 -17.86 14.39
C ALA A 28 -13.55 -18.45 13.65
N GLU A 29 -14.54 -18.98 14.38
CA GLU A 29 -15.72 -19.62 13.79
C GLU A 29 -16.71 -18.64 13.15
N VAL A 30 -16.66 -17.37 13.52
CA VAL A 30 -17.56 -16.33 12.98
C VAL A 30 -16.90 -15.46 11.92
N VAL A 31 -15.64 -15.76 11.54
CA VAL A 31 -14.87 -14.96 10.59
C VAL A 31 -14.36 -15.84 9.46
N ASP A 32 -14.68 -15.46 8.23
CA ASP A 32 -14.12 -16.07 7.02
C ASP A 32 -13.04 -15.15 6.41
N PHE A 33 -11.95 -15.74 5.95
CA PHE A 33 -10.82 -15.05 5.37
C PHE A 33 -10.76 -15.24 3.85
N TYR A 34 -10.67 -14.15 3.13
CA TYR A 34 -10.56 -14.17 1.67
C TYR A 34 -9.28 -13.46 1.21
N VAL A 35 -8.42 -14.19 0.54
CA VAL A 35 -7.28 -13.64 -0.20
C VAL A 35 -7.73 -13.37 -1.63
N LEU A 36 -7.82 -12.10 -1.99
CA LEU A 36 -8.36 -11.65 -3.28
C LEU A 36 -7.21 -11.22 -4.19
N SER A 37 -6.69 -12.14 -4.99
CA SER A 37 -5.53 -11.89 -5.85
C SER A 37 -5.90 -11.23 -7.16
N ASP A 38 -5.12 -10.21 -7.52
CA ASP A 38 -5.08 -9.54 -8.82
C ASP A 38 -3.76 -9.80 -9.56
N SER A 39 -2.91 -10.67 -9.03
CA SER A 39 -1.58 -10.97 -9.58
C SER A 39 -1.68 -11.53 -11.00
N ARG A 40 -0.89 -10.93 -11.91
CA ARG A 40 -0.89 -11.27 -13.34
C ARG A 40 0.19 -12.28 -13.71
N ASN A 41 1.31 -12.25 -12.98
CA ASN A 41 2.39 -13.19 -13.19
C ASN A 41 1.98 -14.58 -12.69
N PRO A 42 1.99 -15.63 -13.55
CA PRO A 42 1.61 -16.98 -13.15
C PRO A 42 2.46 -17.56 -12.02
N GLU A 43 3.74 -17.25 -11.97
CA GLU A 43 4.61 -17.73 -10.89
C GLU A 43 4.21 -17.15 -9.54
N VAL A 44 3.84 -15.87 -9.50
CA VAL A 44 3.41 -15.21 -8.27
C VAL A 44 2.08 -15.78 -7.78
N TRP A 45 1.08 -15.88 -8.65
CA TRP A 45 -0.23 -16.36 -8.18
C TRP A 45 -0.24 -17.88 -7.90
N LEU A 46 0.63 -18.68 -8.53
CA LEU A 46 0.84 -20.08 -8.14
C LEU A 46 1.47 -20.16 -6.74
N GLU A 47 2.43 -19.30 -6.44
CA GLU A 47 3.03 -19.19 -5.10
C GLU A 47 1.97 -18.76 -4.06
N GLU A 48 1.18 -17.75 -4.37
CA GLU A 48 0.09 -17.28 -3.51
C GLU A 48 -0.91 -18.41 -3.20
N GLN A 49 -1.33 -19.15 -4.22
CA GLN A 49 -2.28 -20.25 -4.08
C GLN A 49 -1.70 -21.39 -3.24
N ALA A 50 -0.49 -21.85 -3.58
CA ALA A 50 0.18 -22.93 -2.84
C ALA A 50 0.40 -22.56 -1.37
N ALA A 51 0.76 -21.31 -1.09
CA ALA A 51 0.93 -20.82 0.26
C ALA A 51 -0.39 -20.74 1.02
N CYS A 52 -1.48 -20.32 0.38
CA CYS A 52 -2.82 -20.33 0.97
C CYS A 52 -3.31 -21.74 1.29
N ASP A 53 -3.08 -22.70 0.39
CA ASP A 53 -3.49 -24.09 0.59
C ASP A 53 -2.75 -24.71 1.79
N ARG A 54 -1.44 -24.49 1.91
CA ARG A 54 -0.66 -24.94 3.07
C ARG A 54 -1.08 -24.25 4.37
N LEU A 55 -1.33 -22.93 4.31
CA LEU A 55 -1.81 -22.22 5.50
C LEU A 55 -3.17 -22.75 5.95
N ARG A 56 -4.03 -23.13 5.03
CA ARG A 56 -5.32 -23.77 5.30
C ARG A 56 -5.16 -25.10 6.01
N GLU A 57 -4.22 -25.92 5.57
CA GLU A 57 -3.87 -27.20 6.21
C GLU A 57 -3.28 -26.98 7.60
N GLU A 58 -2.29 -26.07 7.72
CA GLU A 58 -1.63 -25.74 9.00
C GLU A 58 -2.60 -25.30 10.07
N LEU A 59 -3.60 -24.50 9.69
CA LEU A 59 -4.57 -23.92 10.62
C LEU A 59 -5.86 -24.75 10.77
N GLY A 60 -6.02 -25.85 10.03
CA GLY A 60 -7.30 -26.58 9.97
C GLY A 60 -8.44 -25.73 9.42
N ALA A 61 -8.15 -24.69 8.62
CA ALA A 61 -9.08 -23.66 8.22
C ALA A 61 -9.75 -23.94 6.86
N HIS A 62 -10.08 -25.21 6.56
CA HIS A 62 -10.58 -25.64 5.24
C HIS A 62 -11.86 -24.92 4.80
N HIS A 63 -12.73 -24.54 5.73
CA HIS A 63 -14.00 -23.88 5.48
C HIS A 63 -13.99 -22.38 5.83
N ARG A 64 -12.81 -21.81 6.15
CA ARG A 64 -12.68 -20.44 6.66
C ARG A 64 -11.67 -19.59 5.89
N LEU A 65 -10.70 -20.21 5.23
CA LEU A 65 -9.66 -19.51 4.47
C LEU A 65 -9.79 -19.83 2.98
N PHE A 66 -10.05 -18.81 2.18
CA PHE A 66 -10.32 -18.92 0.75
C PHE A 66 -9.34 -18.09 -0.05
N TYR A 67 -8.81 -18.66 -1.14
CA TYR A 67 -8.04 -17.96 -2.15
C TYR A 67 -8.87 -17.77 -3.41
N ARG A 68 -8.94 -16.56 -3.93
CA ARG A 68 -9.63 -16.28 -5.18
C ARG A 68 -8.80 -15.34 -6.03
N ARG A 69 -8.50 -15.75 -7.25
CA ARG A 69 -7.87 -14.92 -8.28
C ARG A 69 -8.88 -14.50 -9.33
N ARG A 70 -8.90 -13.23 -9.72
CA ARG A 70 -9.66 -12.79 -10.90
C ARG A 70 -8.72 -12.64 -12.11
N ARG A 71 -9.26 -12.94 -13.29
CA ARG A 71 -8.50 -12.91 -14.55
C ARG A 71 -8.25 -11.49 -15.06
N VAL A 72 -9.21 -10.60 -14.88
CA VAL A 72 -9.20 -9.25 -15.41
C VAL A 72 -9.23 -8.27 -14.25
N ASN A 73 -8.11 -7.56 -14.06
CA ASN A 73 -7.97 -6.54 -13.04
C ASN A 73 -8.65 -5.24 -13.53
N GLN A 74 -9.97 -5.15 -13.37
CA GLN A 74 -10.72 -3.91 -13.63
C GLN A 74 -10.86 -3.12 -12.34
N ASN A 75 -10.61 -1.81 -12.40
CA ASN A 75 -10.73 -0.88 -11.28
C ASN A 75 -9.90 -1.26 -10.04
N TYR A 76 -8.79 -1.97 -10.22
CA TYR A 76 -7.81 -2.29 -9.17
C TYR A 76 -8.47 -2.85 -7.88
N LYS A 77 -8.04 -2.37 -6.70
CA LYS A 77 -8.53 -2.81 -5.37
C LYS A 77 -10.04 -2.67 -5.23
N SER A 78 -10.61 -1.51 -5.57
CA SER A 78 -12.07 -1.29 -5.47
C SER A 78 -12.86 -2.26 -6.34
N GLY A 79 -12.41 -2.49 -7.58
CA GLY A 79 -13.05 -3.46 -8.47
C GLY A 79 -12.89 -4.91 -7.99
N ASN A 80 -11.79 -5.24 -7.29
CA ASN A 80 -11.59 -6.56 -6.71
C ASN A 80 -12.59 -6.81 -5.57
N ILE A 81 -12.72 -5.85 -4.66
CA ILE A 81 -13.70 -5.91 -3.57
C ILE A 81 -15.12 -5.94 -4.12
N ALA A 82 -15.46 -5.10 -5.10
CA ALA A 82 -16.78 -5.07 -5.70
C ALA A 82 -17.16 -6.38 -6.42
N ASP A 83 -16.21 -7.05 -7.10
CA ASP A 83 -16.43 -8.36 -7.72
C ASP A 83 -16.65 -9.46 -6.66
N PHE A 84 -15.89 -9.43 -5.57
CA PHE A 84 -16.10 -10.31 -4.44
C PHE A 84 -17.49 -10.13 -3.81
N LEU A 85 -17.87 -8.89 -3.53
CA LEU A 85 -19.15 -8.57 -2.89
C LEU A 85 -20.35 -9.00 -3.74
N ARG A 86 -20.29 -8.84 -5.06
CA ARG A 86 -21.37 -9.30 -5.97
C ARG A 86 -21.64 -10.79 -5.89
N ARG A 87 -20.59 -11.60 -5.61
CA ARG A 87 -20.69 -13.07 -5.58
C ARG A 87 -21.04 -13.59 -4.19
N TRP A 88 -20.37 -13.08 -3.16
CA TRP A 88 -20.44 -13.63 -1.80
C TRP A 88 -20.87 -12.62 -0.74
N GLY A 89 -20.92 -11.33 -1.05
CA GLY A 89 -21.19 -10.29 -0.06
C GLY A 89 -22.48 -10.48 0.72
N ARG A 90 -23.54 -11.04 0.09
CA ARG A 90 -24.83 -11.28 0.75
C ARG A 90 -24.77 -12.28 1.91
N LYS A 91 -23.69 -13.08 2.02
CA LYS A 91 -23.48 -14.02 3.13
C LYS A 91 -23.03 -13.33 4.42
N TYR A 92 -22.57 -12.08 4.35
CA TYR A 92 -21.91 -11.38 5.45
C TYR A 92 -22.64 -10.09 5.83
N ARG A 93 -22.76 -9.86 7.14
CA ARG A 93 -23.24 -8.57 7.67
C ARG A 93 -22.17 -7.49 7.58
N TYR A 94 -20.94 -7.86 7.86
CA TYR A 94 -19.77 -6.99 7.89
C TYR A 94 -18.62 -7.56 7.07
N MET A 95 -17.76 -6.67 6.61
CA MET A 95 -16.44 -7.03 6.09
C MET A 95 -15.36 -6.18 6.76
N VAL A 96 -14.22 -6.79 7.04
CA VAL A 96 -13.01 -6.08 7.45
C VAL A 96 -12.07 -6.04 6.25
N VAL A 97 -11.67 -4.84 5.83
CA VAL A 97 -10.74 -4.66 4.71
C VAL A 97 -9.33 -4.55 5.26
N LEU A 98 -8.44 -5.44 4.80
CA LEU A 98 -7.03 -5.50 5.17
C LEU A 98 -6.17 -5.30 3.91
N ASP A 99 -5.13 -4.49 3.99
CA ASP A 99 -4.06 -4.51 3.01
C ASP A 99 -3.07 -5.67 3.30
N ALA A 100 -2.15 -5.95 2.41
CA ALA A 100 -1.23 -7.08 2.54
C ALA A 100 -0.28 -6.97 3.75
N ASP A 101 -0.12 -5.76 4.27
CA ASP A 101 0.72 -5.40 5.43
C ASP A 101 -0.09 -5.06 6.68
N SER A 102 -1.42 -5.13 6.60
CA SER A 102 -2.31 -4.84 7.73
C SER A 102 -2.33 -5.97 8.75
N LEU A 103 -2.26 -5.61 10.02
CA LEU A 103 -2.42 -6.52 11.16
C LEU A 103 -3.50 -5.98 12.09
N LEU A 104 -4.48 -6.81 12.42
CA LEU A 104 -5.51 -6.51 13.41
C LEU A 104 -5.52 -7.61 14.49
N SER A 105 -5.38 -7.23 15.75
CA SER A 105 -5.54 -8.17 16.87
C SER A 105 -6.98 -8.64 16.99
N ALA A 106 -7.19 -9.81 17.61
CA ALA A 106 -8.54 -10.33 17.89
C ALA A 106 -9.36 -9.33 18.72
N GLY A 107 -8.76 -8.69 19.72
CA GLY A 107 -9.42 -7.65 20.52
C GLY A 107 -9.86 -6.45 19.69
N CYS A 108 -9.04 -6.03 18.70
CA CYS A 108 -9.38 -4.96 17.77
C CYS A 108 -10.60 -5.33 16.92
N ILE A 109 -10.59 -6.52 16.30
CA ILE A 109 -11.70 -7.02 15.47
C ILE A 109 -12.98 -7.13 16.27
N THR A 110 -12.90 -7.71 17.48
CA THR A 110 -14.06 -7.83 18.39
C THR A 110 -14.64 -6.46 18.74
N ARG A 111 -13.78 -5.49 19.07
CA ARG A 111 -14.23 -4.15 19.41
C ARG A 111 -14.90 -3.44 18.24
N LEU A 112 -14.37 -3.60 17.03
CA LEU A 112 -14.99 -3.09 15.81
C LEU A 112 -16.38 -3.70 15.57
N ILE A 113 -16.54 -5.01 15.76
CA ILE A 113 -17.83 -5.69 15.63
C ILE A 113 -18.81 -5.16 16.69
N GLN A 114 -18.41 -5.05 17.96
CA GLN A 114 -19.24 -4.51 19.03
C GLN A 114 -19.74 -3.09 18.73
N LEU A 115 -18.88 -2.23 18.21
CA LEU A 115 -19.25 -0.87 17.82
C LEU A 115 -20.24 -0.87 16.66
N MET A 116 -20.05 -1.73 15.65
CA MET A 116 -21.00 -1.87 14.55
C MET A 116 -22.36 -2.37 15.00
N GLU A 117 -22.41 -3.30 15.97
CA GLU A 117 -23.66 -3.81 16.53
C GLU A 117 -24.36 -2.74 17.38
N SER A 118 -23.61 -1.98 18.18
CA SER A 118 -24.18 -0.91 19.03
C SER A 118 -24.63 0.33 18.25
N ARG A 119 -24.16 0.53 17.00
CA ARG A 119 -24.49 1.70 16.17
C ARG A 119 -25.07 1.28 14.82
N PRO A 120 -26.39 1.08 14.70
CA PRO A 120 -27.02 0.63 13.44
C PRO A 120 -26.79 1.61 12.27
N GLN A 121 -26.62 2.89 12.54
CA GLN A 121 -26.35 3.93 11.53
C GLN A 121 -24.89 3.95 11.06
N ALA A 122 -23.97 3.29 11.78
CA ALA A 122 -22.59 3.22 11.33
C ALA A 122 -22.47 2.33 10.08
N GLY A 123 -21.97 2.91 9.01
CA GLY A 123 -21.68 2.23 7.76
C GLY A 123 -20.23 1.78 7.66
N ILE A 124 -19.30 2.61 8.17
CA ILE A 124 -17.86 2.33 8.22
C ILE A 124 -17.32 2.78 9.58
N ILE A 125 -16.54 1.93 10.22
CA ILE A 125 -15.75 2.30 11.41
C ILE A 125 -14.31 1.88 11.14
N GLN A 126 -13.40 2.83 11.11
CA GLN A 126 -11.97 2.57 10.90
C GLN A 126 -11.16 2.89 12.14
N THR A 127 -10.08 2.16 12.31
CA THR A 127 -9.06 2.45 13.32
C THR A 127 -8.04 3.46 12.79
N ALA A 128 -7.19 4.02 13.68
CA ALA A 128 -5.97 4.70 13.29
C ALA A 128 -4.80 3.71 13.38
N PRO A 129 -4.33 3.12 12.28
CA PRO A 129 -3.27 2.12 12.32
C PRO A 129 -1.97 2.69 12.87
N ARG A 130 -1.27 1.87 13.65
CA ARG A 130 0.04 2.19 14.19
C ARG A 130 1.10 1.63 13.26
N LEU A 131 2.06 2.46 12.85
CA LEU A 131 3.18 1.97 12.06
C LEU A 131 4.07 1.04 12.90
N ALA A 132 4.43 -0.09 12.30
CA ALA A 132 5.25 -1.12 12.93
C ALA A 132 6.19 -1.79 11.91
N ARG A 133 7.10 -2.66 12.38
CA ARG A 133 8.01 -3.46 11.56
C ARG A 133 8.95 -2.62 10.69
N ALA A 134 9.33 -1.43 11.16
CA ALA A 134 10.24 -0.54 10.45
C ALA A 134 11.69 -1.08 10.50
N GLU A 135 12.27 -1.39 9.34
CA GLU A 135 13.61 -1.95 9.19
C GLU A 135 14.65 -0.90 8.80
N THR A 136 14.29 0.08 7.96
CA THR A 136 15.17 1.15 7.49
C THR A 136 15.09 2.39 8.38
N ARG A 137 16.08 3.30 8.26
CA ARG A 137 16.03 4.61 8.96
C ARG A 137 14.82 5.42 8.55
N PHE A 138 14.47 5.42 7.27
CA PHE A 138 13.29 6.12 6.78
C PHE A 138 11.99 5.56 7.37
N ALA A 139 11.81 4.25 7.35
CA ALA A 139 10.65 3.61 7.93
C ALA A 139 10.55 3.86 9.45
N ARG A 140 11.69 3.84 10.17
CA ARG A 140 11.74 4.17 11.60
C ARG A 140 11.38 5.62 11.90
N LEU A 141 11.83 6.55 11.07
CA LEU A 141 11.45 7.95 11.15
C LEU A 141 9.92 8.10 11.07
N GLN A 142 9.30 7.45 10.10
CA GLN A 142 7.86 7.43 9.92
C GLN A 142 7.13 6.78 11.10
N GLN A 143 7.61 5.62 11.55
CA GLN A 143 7.06 4.90 12.71
C GLN A 143 7.13 5.76 13.98
N PHE A 144 8.28 6.37 14.27
CA PHE A 144 8.43 7.26 15.42
C PHE A 144 7.43 8.42 15.36
N ALA A 145 7.37 9.13 14.23
CA ALA A 145 6.46 10.25 14.04
C ALA A 145 4.99 9.83 14.23
N ASN A 146 4.56 8.71 13.63
CA ASN A 146 3.22 8.15 13.79
C ASN A 146 2.90 7.85 15.26
N ARG A 147 3.86 7.28 16.01
CA ARG A 147 3.65 6.92 17.40
C ARG A 147 3.71 8.11 18.36
N CYS A 148 4.58 9.09 18.07
CA CYS A 148 4.73 10.30 18.87
C CYS A 148 3.53 11.24 18.72
N TYR A 149 3.13 11.52 17.48
CA TYR A 149 2.12 12.54 17.15
C TYR A 149 0.73 11.95 16.87
N GLY A 150 0.65 10.71 16.42
CA GLY A 150 -0.55 10.10 15.86
C GLY A 150 -1.72 10.00 16.84
N ARG A 151 -1.45 9.86 18.15
CA ARG A 151 -2.51 9.81 19.16
C ARG A 151 -3.28 11.13 19.23
N LEU A 152 -2.55 12.23 19.39
CA LEU A 152 -3.15 13.57 19.49
C LEU A 152 -3.81 13.96 18.17
N TYR A 153 -3.12 13.73 17.06
CA TYR A 153 -3.65 13.97 15.72
C TYR A 153 -4.92 13.17 15.44
N GLY A 154 -4.92 11.87 15.73
CA GLY A 154 -6.07 11.00 15.53
C GLY A 154 -7.27 11.39 16.39
N ALA A 155 -7.03 11.76 17.66
CA ALA A 155 -8.08 12.24 18.56
C ALA A 155 -8.69 13.57 18.07
N GLY A 156 -7.84 14.51 17.66
CA GLY A 156 -8.27 15.78 17.09
C GLY A 156 -9.07 15.61 15.80
N LEU A 157 -8.59 14.74 14.91
CA LEU A 157 -9.27 14.43 13.65
C LEU A 157 -10.64 13.78 13.89
N ALA A 158 -10.71 12.80 14.80
CA ALA A 158 -11.97 12.14 15.17
C ALA A 158 -12.96 13.12 15.80
N ALA A 159 -12.49 14.06 16.64
CA ALA A 159 -13.31 15.08 17.27
C ALA A 159 -13.89 16.11 16.27
N ILE A 160 -13.16 16.41 15.18
CA ILE A 160 -13.63 17.32 14.14
C ILE A 160 -14.57 16.62 13.17
N GLN A 161 -14.28 15.36 12.81
CA GLN A 161 -15.03 14.64 11.78
C GLN A 161 -16.29 13.95 12.31
N LEU A 162 -16.29 13.52 13.58
CA LEU A 162 -17.39 12.77 14.19
C LEU A 162 -17.87 11.61 13.26
N GLY A 163 -19.17 11.49 13.04
CA GLY A 163 -19.78 10.49 12.14
C GLY A 163 -19.63 10.78 10.63
N GLU A 164 -18.80 11.73 10.23
CA GLU A 164 -18.52 12.11 8.83
C GLU A 164 -17.02 11.98 8.48
N ALA A 165 -16.35 11.00 9.07
CA ALA A 165 -14.93 10.77 8.84
C ALA A 165 -14.64 10.36 7.39
N ALA A 166 -13.41 10.64 6.95
CA ALA A 166 -12.86 10.05 5.73
C ALA A 166 -12.53 8.57 5.97
N TYR A 167 -12.53 7.75 4.93
CA TYR A 167 -12.09 6.36 4.96
C TYR A 167 -10.76 6.22 4.23
N TRP A 168 -9.80 5.47 4.80
CA TRP A 168 -8.44 5.34 4.27
C TRP A 168 -8.20 4.03 3.52
N GLY A 169 -9.25 3.22 3.35
CA GLY A 169 -9.23 2.07 2.47
C GLY A 169 -8.87 0.73 3.12
N HIS A 170 -8.45 0.71 4.38
CA HIS A 170 -8.09 -0.52 5.11
C HIS A 170 -8.21 -0.35 6.62
N ASN A 171 -7.98 -1.43 7.39
CA ASN A 171 -8.09 -1.50 8.85
C ASN A 171 -9.42 -0.93 9.38
N ALA A 172 -10.48 -1.27 8.68
CA ALA A 172 -11.82 -0.80 8.94
C ALA A 172 -12.84 -1.93 8.80
N ILE A 173 -13.91 -1.85 9.58
CA ILE A 173 -15.10 -2.68 9.43
C ILE A 173 -16.18 -1.91 8.66
N ILE A 174 -16.82 -2.57 7.72
CA ILE A 174 -17.80 -1.99 6.81
C ILE A 174 -19.08 -2.82 6.84
N ARG A 175 -20.23 -2.17 6.94
CA ARG A 175 -21.54 -2.80 6.79
C ARG A 175 -21.79 -3.14 5.33
N VAL A 176 -21.90 -4.43 5.01
CA VAL A 176 -21.87 -4.93 3.62
C VAL A 176 -23.09 -4.46 2.81
N ALA A 177 -24.30 -4.62 3.34
CA ALA A 177 -25.52 -4.34 2.59
C ALA A 177 -25.61 -2.88 2.08
N PRO A 178 -25.43 -1.83 2.93
CA PRO A 178 -25.43 -0.46 2.43
C PRO A 178 -24.24 -0.15 1.53
N PHE A 179 -23.06 -0.72 1.81
CA PHE A 179 -21.88 -0.52 0.96
C PHE A 179 -22.13 -1.05 -0.46
N MET A 180 -22.68 -2.26 -0.59
CA MET A 180 -23.06 -2.81 -1.90
C MET A 180 -24.10 -1.97 -2.64
N ARG A 181 -25.03 -1.37 -1.91
CA ARG A 181 -26.13 -0.58 -2.49
C ARG A 181 -25.66 0.80 -2.96
N HIS A 182 -24.75 1.45 -2.24
CA HIS A 182 -24.45 2.87 -2.40
C HIS A 182 -23.02 3.16 -2.89
N CYS A 183 -22.03 2.27 -2.66
CA CYS A 183 -20.62 2.53 -2.97
C CYS A 183 -20.17 1.95 -4.33
N GLY A 184 -21.08 1.74 -5.25
CA GLY A 184 -20.74 1.30 -6.62
C GLY A 184 -20.05 2.40 -7.43
N LEU A 185 -18.73 2.28 -7.62
CA LEU A 185 -17.94 3.26 -8.35
C LEU A 185 -17.96 2.98 -9.86
N ARG A 186 -18.39 3.99 -10.62
CA ARG A 186 -18.28 4.00 -12.09
C ARG A 186 -16.95 4.60 -12.50
N LYS A 187 -16.49 4.24 -13.72
CA LYS A 187 -15.33 4.91 -14.32
C LYS A 187 -15.65 6.37 -14.59
N LEU A 188 -14.66 7.23 -14.34
CA LEU A 188 -14.75 8.64 -14.67
C LEU A 188 -14.87 8.84 -16.19
N GLN A 189 -15.72 9.75 -16.63
CA GLN A 189 -16.02 10.03 -18.03
C GLN A 189 -15.48 11.39 -18.51
N GLY A 190 -14.70 12.08 -17.65
CA GLY A 190 -14.12 13.38 -17.98
C GLY A 190 -12.92 13.30 -18.93
N PRO A 191 -12.34 14.44 -19.34
CA PRO A 191 -11.17 14.49 -20.20
C PRO A 191 -9.88 14.19 -19.42
N GLY A 192 -8.85 13.67 -20.10
CA GLY A 192 -7.48 13.52 -19.59
C GLY A 192 -7.41 12.79 -18.22
N LEU A 193 -6.94 13.52 -17.21
CA LEU A 193 -6.84 13.07 -15.82
C LEU A 193 -8.16 12.52 -15.25
N PHE A 194 -9.28 13.10 -15.68
CA PHE A 194 -10.62 12.79 -15.20
C PHE A 194 -11.28 11.62 -15.94
N ARG A 195 -10.51 10.76 -16.57
CA ARG A 195 -10.99 9.57 -17.28
C ARG A 195 -10.43 8.29 -16.66
N GLY A 196 -11.28 7.25 -16.57
CA GLY A 196 -10.87 5.92 -16.15
C GLY A 196 -11.24 5.57 -14.71
N ALA A 197 -10.48 4.70 -14.07
CA ALA A 197 -10.74 4.26 -12.70
C ALA A 197 -10.50 5.37 -11.67
N VAL A 198 -11.32 5.41 -10.62
CA VAL A 198 -11.09 6.24 -9.44
C VAL A 198 -9.95 5.64 -8.63
N LEU A 199 -8.85 6.38 -8.46
CA LEU A 199 -7.64 5.85 -7.80
C LEU A 199 -7.72 5.95 -6.26
N SER A 200 -8.18 7.08 -5.72
CA SER A 200 -8.45 7.25 -4.27
C SER A 200 -9.94 7.03 -4.01
N HIS A 201 -10.37 5.78 -4.22
CA HIS A 201 -11.78 5.39 -4.17
C HIS A 201 -12.38 5.41 -2.76
N ASP A 202 -11.56 5.17 -1.76
CA ASP A 202 -11.85 5.07 -0.34
C ASP A 202 -12.52 6.35 0.22
N PHE A 203 -11.96 7.52 -0.07
CA PHE A 203 -12.57 8.81 0.28
C PHE A 203 -13.95 8.99 -0.34
N ILE A 204 -14.13 8.50 -1.57
CA ILE A 204 -15.41 8.58 -2.28
C ILE A 204 -16.41 7.59 -1.71
N GLU A 205 -15.97 6.38 -1.33
CA GLU A 205 -16.81 5.39 -0.65
C GLU A 205 -17.37 5.94 0.67
N ALA A 206 -16.52 6.62 1.48
CA ALA A 206 -16.98 7.33 2.67
C ALA A 206 -18.03 8.39 2.35
N ALA A 207 -17.75 9.24 1.36
CA ALA A 207 -18.66 10.29 0.94
C ALA A 207 -20.00 9.75 0.42
N LEU A 208 -19.99 8.61 -0.28
CA LEU A 208 -21.21 7.95 -0.76
C LEU A 208 -22.01 7.31 0.37
N MET A 209 -21.33 6.73 1.38
CA MET A 209 -21.99 6.24 2.60
C MET A 209 -22.65 7.39 3.37
N GLY A 210 -21.94 8.50 3.56
CA GLY A 210 -22.48 9.70 4.19
C GLY A 210 -23.68 10.28 3.43
N ARG A 211 -23.63 10.32 2.09
CA ARG A 211 -24.75 10.73 1.24
C ARG A 211 -25.97 9.82 1.38
N ALA A 212 -25.75 8.54 1.63
CA ALA A 212 -26.81 7.56 1.85
C ALA A 212 -27.40 7.59 3.27
N GLY A 213 -26.93 8.48 4.16
CA GLY A 213 -27.42 8.61 5.52
C GLY A 213 -26.67 7.79 6.56
N TYR A 214 -25.63 7.04 6.16
CA TYR A 214 -24.81 6.27 7.09
C TYR A 214 -23.67 7.11 7.64
N GLU A 215 -23.23 6.76 8.85
CA GLU A 215 -22.10 7.38 9.52
C GLU A 215 -20.80 6.68 9.15
N VAL A 216 -19.71 7.46 9.10
CA VAL A 216 -18.34 6.99 8.94
C VAL A 216 -17.53 7.49 10.13
N TRP A 217 -16.98 6.56 10.92
CA TRP A 217 -16.29 6.89 12.17
C TRP A 217 -14.80 6.55 12.09
N LEU A 218 -13.99 7.45 12.67
CA LEU A 218 -12.60 7.19 13.00
C LEU A 218 -12.51 6.93 14.51
N GLU A 219 -12.00 5.75 14.89
CA GLU A 219 -11.84 5.33 16.30
C GLU A 219 -10.34 5.16 16.65
N PRO A 220 -9.63 6.26 16.94
CA PRO A 220 -8.18 6.22 17.18
C PRO A 220 -7.79 5.57 18.51
N ALA A 221 -8.75 5.42 19.44
CA ALA A 221 -8.52 4.80 20.74
C ALA A 221 -8.40 3.28 20.67
N ILE A 222 -8.90 2.64 19.60
CA ILE A 222 -8.82 1.19 19.43
C ILE A 222 -7.35 0.80 19.16
N GLY A 223 -6.78 0.03 20.07
CA GLY A 223 -5.45 -0.57 19.91
C GLY A 223 -5.47 -1.84 19.07
N GLY A 224 -4.28 -2.40 18.79
CA GLY A 224 -4.15 -3.68 18.08
C GLY A 224 -4.35 -3.58 16.56
N SER A 225 -4.28 -2.39 15.99
CA SER A 225 -4.30 -2.14 14.55
C SER A 225 -2.94 -1.63 14.11
N TYR A 226 -2.32 -2.32 13.15
CA TYR A 226 -0.98 -2.02 12.66
C TYR A 226 -0.91 -2.08 11.15
N GLU A 227 0.06 -1.34 10.60
CA GLU A 227 0.44 -1.34 9.19
C GLU A 227 1.94 -1.08 9.05
N GLU A 228 2.48 -1.17 7.84
CA GLU A 228 3.87 -0.88 7.57
C GLU A 228 4.01 0.39 6.74
N SER A 229 5.06 1.17 7.05
CA SER A 229 5.45 2.29 6.19
C SER A 229 6.25 1.80 4.98
N PRO A 230 6.32 2.58 3.88
CA PRO A 230 7.28 2.34 2.83
C PRO A 230 8.71 2.26 3.39
N PRO A 231 9.52 1.29 2.92
CA PRO A 231 10.87 1.10 3.45
C PRO A 231 11.84 2.21 3.03
N THR A 232 11.61 2.86 1.89
CA THR A 232 12.49 3.88 1.34
C THR A 232 11.75 5.17 1.05
N PHE A 233 12.51 6.27 1.00
CA PHE A 233 11.96 7.58 0.61
C PHE A 233 11.43 7.56 -0.83
N GLU A 234 12.08 6.84 -1.73
CA GLU A 234 11.66 6.69 -3.12
C GLU A 234 10.37 5.89 -3.27
N ASP A 235 10.16 4.86 -2.45
CA ASP A 235 8.91 4.11 -2.43
C ASP A 235 7.76 4.97 -1.89
N ASP A 236 8.03 5.80 -0.89
CA ASP A 236 7.08 6.76 -0.34
C ASP A 236 6.65 7.78 -1.41
N LEU A 237 7.60 8.37 -2.14
CA LEU A 237 7.29 9.25 -3.27
C LEU A 237 6.53 8.53 -4.40
N THR A 238 6.79 7.24 -4.62
CA THR A 238 6.06 6.44 -5.61
C THR A 238 4.61 6.22 -5.18
N ARG A 239 4.36 6.01 -3.88
CA ARG A 239 3.02 5.95 -3.28
C ARG A 239 2.32 7.31 -3.39
N ASP A 240 3.00 8.39 -3.02
CA ASP A 240 2.50 9.75 -3.08
C ASP A 240 2.09 10.18 -4.50
N ARG A 241 2.84 9.79 -5.52
CA ARG A 241 2.49 10.07 -6.92
C ARG A 241 1.13 9.46 -7.29
N ARG A 242 0.80 8.27 -6.80
CA ARG A 242 -0.51 7.65 -7.03
C ARG A 242 -1.62 8.40 -6.29
N TRP A 243 -1.35 8.76 -5.04
CA TRP A 243 -2.30 9.51 -4.22
C TRP A 243 -2.54 10.91 -4.77
N CYS A 244 -1.51 11.60 -5.23
CA CYS A 244 -1.63 12.90 -5.91
C CYS A 244 -2.62 12.81 -7.07
N ARG A 245 -2.44 11.85 -7.99
CA ARG A 245 -3.35 11.67 -9.11
C ARG A 245 -4.78 11.35 -8.66
N GLY A 246 -4.94 10.50 -7.66
CA GLY A 246 -6.25 10.14 -7.11
C GLY A 246 -6.96 11.33 -6.46
N ASN A 247 -6.22 12.13 -5.66
CA ASN A 247 -6.78 13.33 -5.05
C ASN A 247 -7.15 14.39 -6.09
N LEU A 248 -6.34 14.60 -7.12
CA LEU A 248 -6.70 15.53 -8.20
C LEU A 248 -7.96 15.07 -8.98
N GLN A 249 -8.22 13.76 -9.10
CA GLN A 249 -9.48 13.27 -9.68
C GLN A 249 -10.71 13.68 -8.86
N HIS A 250 -10.56 13.97 -7.56
CA HIS A 250 -11.63 14.45 -6.70
C HIS A 250 -12.21 15.79 -7.16
N LEU A 251 -11.45 16.64 -7.90
CA LEU A 251 -12.00 17.87 -8.51
C LEU A 251 -13.20 17.56 -9.40
N TRP A 252 -13.08 16.54 -10.26
CA TRP A 252 -14.17 16.12 -11.13
C TRP A 252 -15.36 15.54 -10.33
N LEU A 253 -15.03 14.76 -9.31
CA LEU A 253 -16.05 14.14 -8.46
C LEU A 253 -16.81 15.18 -7.62
N LEU A 254 -16.14 16.20 -7.11
CA LEU A 254 -16.79 17.33 -6.42
C LEU A 254 -17.74 18.10 -7.32
N ALA A 255 -17.40 18.23 -8.61
CA ALA A 255 -18.27 18.90 -9.59
C ALA A 255 -19.45 18.03 -10.05
N THR A 256 -19.27 16.70 -10.12
CA THR A 256 -20.24 15.77 -10.73
C THR A 256 -21.07 14.98 -9.73
N LEU A 257 -20.55 14.73 -8.52
CA LEU A 257 -21.29 14.05 -7.45
C LEU A 257 -22.11 15.07 -6.65
N GLY A 258 -23.38 15.23 -6.99
CA GLY A 258 -24.30 16.09 -6.23
C GLY A 258 -24.55 15.56 -4.81
N LYS A 259 -25.01 16.48 -3.90
CA LYS A 259 -25.53 16.15 -2.56
C LYS A 259 -24.55 15.46 -1.61
N LEU A 260 -23.23 15.71 -1.73
CA LEU A 260 -22.27 15.28 -0.71
C LEU A 260 -22.40 16.16 0.55
N ARG A 261 -22.26 15.55 1.72
CA ARG A 261 -22.20 16.26 3.00
C ARG A 261 -21.00 17.19 3.05
N PHE A 262 -21.12 18.29 3.80
CA PHE A 262 -20.08 19.33 3.86
C PHE A 262 -18.72 18.79 4.32
N ALA A 263 -18.67 17.99 5.39
CA ALA A 263 -17.43 17.44 5.91
C ALA A 263 -16.70 16.56 4.87
N HIS A 264 -17.42 15.72 4.13
CA HIS A 264 -16.81 14.92 3.07
C HIS A 264 -16.30 15.78 1.89
N ARG A 265 -17.02 16.89 1.55
CA ARG A 265 -16.51 17.84 0.54
C ARG A 265 -15.22 18.51 1.01
N MET A 266 -15.16 18.90 2.29
CA MET A 266 -13.94 19.48 2.88
C MET A 266 -12.79 18.47 2.93
N ALA A 267 -13.05 17.21 3.27
CA ALA A 267 -12.02 16.16 3.24
C ALA A 267 -11.43 15.96 1.83
N LEU A 268 -12.28 15.95 0.79
CA LEU A 268 -11.83 15.86 -0.61
C LEU A 268 -11.02 17.11 -1.01
N LEU A 269 -11.47 18.32 -0.66
CA LEU A 269 -10.75 19.56 -0.93
C LEU A 269 -9.40 19.59 -0.22
N THR A 270 -9.34 19.20 1.04
CA THR A 270 -8.08 19.11 1.79
C THR A 270 -7.08 18.19 1.08
N GLY A 271 -7.54 17.02 0.60
CA GLY A 271 -6.70 16.11 -0.18
C GLY A 271 -6.18 16.72 -1.48
N ILE A 272 -6.98 17.53 -2.18
CA ILE A 272 -6.57 18.26 -3.40
C ILE A 272 -5.54 19.34 -3.05
N VAL A 273 -5.86 20.18 -2.08
CA VAL A 273 -5.02 21.34 -1.69
C VAL A 273 -3.67 20.89 -1.14
N SER A 274 -3.61 19.74 -0.44
CA SER A 274 -2.35 19.20 0.08
C SER A 274 -1.30 18.95 -1.01
N TYR A 275 -1.71 18.62 -2.23
CA TYR A 275 -0.80 18.47 -3.37
C TYR A 275 -0.61 19.76 -4.16
N LEU A 276 -1.66 20.58 -4.36
CA LEU A 276 -1.57 21.85 -5.06
C LEU A 276 -0.76 22.91 -4.29
N ALA A 277 -0.65 22.80 -2.98
CA ALA A 277 0.19 23.68 -2.17
C ALA A 277 1.66 23.67 -2.62
N SER A 278 2.20 22.52 -3.06
CA SER A 278 3.60 22.39 -3.46
C SER A 278 3.97 23.24 -4.70
N PRO A 279 3.27 23.16 -5.84
CA PRO A 279 3.54 24.05 -6.97
C PRO A 279 3.28 25.51 -6.63
N LEU A 280 2.28 25.83 -5.80
CA LEU A 280 2.05 27.22 -5.37
C LEU A 280 3.21 27.77 -4.55
N TRP A 281 3.74 26.99 -3.60
CA TRP A 281 4.94 27.34 -2.86
C TRP A 281 6.17 27.51 -3.75
N LEU A 282 6.37 26.62 -4.74
CA LEU A 282 7.48 26.73 -5.67
C LEU A 282 7.40 28.00 -6.51
N VAL A 283 6.20 28.34 -7.01
CA VAL A 283 5.96 29.60 -7.74
C VAL A 283 6.21 30.81 -6.83
N PHE A 284 5.71 30.79 -5.59
CA PHE A 284 5.93 31.86 -4.62
C PHE A 284 7.43 32.05 -4.34
N LEU A 285 8.19 30.99 -4.09
CA LEU A 285 9.64 31.07 -3.88
C LEU A 285 10.37 31.58 -5.12
N GLY A 286 9.98 31.12 -6.30
CA GLY A 286 10.55 31.58 -7.57
C GLY A 286 10.33 33.07 -7.83
N LEU A 287 9.09 33.55 -7.60
CA LEU A 287 8.75 34.98 -7.74
C LEU A 287 9.45 35.81 -6.68
N SER A 288 9.49 35.36 -5.42
CA SER A 288 10.23 36.04 -4.35
C SER A 288 11.72 36.16 -4.65
N GLY A 289 12.32 35.08 -5.15
CA GLY A 289 13.71 35.08 -5.59
C GLY A 289 13.96 36.02 -6.79
N PHE A 290 13.05 36.03 -7.76
CA PHE A 290 13.13 36.94 -8.90
C PHE A 290 13.06 38.43 -8.48
N VAL A 291 12.12 38.78 -7.60
CA VAL A 291 12.00 40.14 -7.05
C VAL A 291 13.28 40.50 -6.29
N ALA A 292 13.81 39.64 -5.44
CA ALA A 292 15.03 39.89 -4.69
C ALA A 292 16.28 40.03 -5.59
N LEU A 293 16.34 39.31 -6.70
CA LEU A 293 17.41 39.48 -7.71
C LEU A 293 17.26 40.81 -8.52
N ALA A 294 16.02 41.23 -8.77
CA ALA A 294 15.76 42.48 -9.50
C ALA A 294 15.97 43.74 -8.62
N THR A 295 15.92 43.60 -7.29
CA THR A 295 16.08 44.70 -6.32
C THR A 295 17.04 44.30 -5.18
N PRO A 296 18.34 44.07 -5.49
CA PRO A 296 19.29 43.52 -4.52
C PRO A 296 19.52 44.41 -3.28
N ASP A 297 19.41 45.74 -3.44
CA ASP A 297 19.63 46.70 -2.35
C ASP A 297 18.45 46.77 -1.36
N SER A 298 17.30 46.20 -1.70
CA SER A 298 16.10 46.18 -0.87
C SER A 298 15.94 44.92 -0.01
N THR A 299 16.84 43.94 -0.12
CA THR A 299 16.78 42.69 0.67
C THR A 299 17.22 42.96 2.12
N PRO A 300 16.30 42.96 3.10
CA PRO A 300 16.66 43.20 4.50
C PRO A 300 17.56 42.07 5.01
N ALA A 301 18.66 42.43 5.65
CA ALA A 301 19.48 41.48 6.40
C ALA A 301 18.67 40.93 7.59
N LEU A 302 18.89 39.65 7.95
CA LEU A 302 18.22 39.01 9.09
C LEU A 302 18.27 39.83 10.40
N PRO A 303 19.40 40.49 10.76
CA PRO A 303 19.44 41.39 11.91
C PRO A 303 18.46 42.58 11.82
N GLY A 304 18.21 43.13 10.66
CA GLY A 304 17.25 44.22 10.45
C GLY A 304 15.80 43.82 10.65
N ILE A 305 15.42 42.61 10.21
CA ILE A 305 14.09 42.05 10.46
C ILE A 305 13.85 41.84 11.95
N LEU A 306 14.84 41.36 12.68
CA LEU A 306 14.75 41.13 14.14
C LEU A 306 14.80 42.44 14.94
N ALA A 307 15.54 43.46 14.47
CA ALA A 307 15.72 44.73 15.16
C ALA A 307 14.43 45.60 15.12
N ASN A 308 13.61 45.48 14.08
CA ASN A 308 12.38 46.26 13.93
C ASN A 308 11.19 45.77 14.79
N GLY A 309 11.45 44.86 15.74
CA GLY A 309 10.59 44.61 16.90
C GLY A 309 9.13 44.28 16.63
N GLY A 310 8.85 43.34 15.70
CA GLY A 310 7.49 42.75 15.58
C GLY A 310 6.42 43.61 14.87
N ARG A 311 6.79 44.76 14.36
CA ARG A 311 5.88 45.57 13.52
C ARG A 311 5.91 45.16 12.05
N ASP A 312 6.91 44.36 11.66
CA ASP A 312 7.03 43.88 10.28
C ASP A 312 6.16 42.66 10.02
N SER A 313 5.32 42.72 9.00
CA SER A 313 4.47 41.64 8.53
C SER A 313 5.26 40.31 8.30
N GLY A 314 6.56 40.43 7.97
CA GLY A 314 7.46 39.29 7.80
C GLY A 314 7.73 38.52 9.09
N VAL A 315 7.95 39.19 10.21
CA VAL A 315 8.15 38.53 11.53
C VAL A 315 6.89 37.82 11.96
N VAL A 316 5.72 38.44 11.81
CA VAL A 316 4.43 37.83 12.11
C VAL A 316 4.22 36.57 11.27
N LEU A 317 4.53 36.62 9.97
CA LEU A 317 4.41 35.47 9.07
C LEU A 317 5.35 34.32 9.50
N ILE A 318 6.60 34.60 9.83
CA ILE A 318 7.58 33.60 10.31
C ILE A 318 7.08 32.95 11.61
N VAL A 319 6.65 33.76 12.59
CA VAL A 319 6.15 33.28 13.88
C VAL A 319 4.90 32.42 13.69
N MET A 320 3.92 32.86 12.89
CA MET A 320 2.72 32.10 12.59
C MET A 320 3.04 30.79 11.87
N THR A 321 3.93 30.82 10.89
CA THR A 321 4.38 29.62 10.18
C THR A 321 5.08 28.64 11.13
N ALA A 322 5.99 29.13 11.98
CA ALA A 322 6.68 28.31 12.98
C ALA A 322 5.68 27.70 13.99
N LEU A 323 4.71 28.50 14.47
CA LEU A 323 3.68 28.01 15.37
C LEU A 323 2.82 26.90 14.73
N MET A 324 2.43 27.05 13.46
CA MET A 324 1.67 26.06 12.72
C MET A 324 2.48 24.77 12.46
N LEU A 325 3.78 24.88 12.17
CA LEU A 325 4.64 23.73 11.89
C LEU A 325 5.08 22.99 13.15
N PHE A 326 5.47 23.71 14.21
CA PHE A 326 6.06 23.13 15.41
C PHE A 326 5.07 23.01 16.57
N GLY A 327 4.01 23.82 16.60
CA GLY A 327 2.99 23.79 17.66
C GLY A 327 2.39 22.41 17.89
N PRO A 328 1.93 21.67 16.85
CA PRO A 328 1.43 20.30 17.01
C PRO A 328 2.45 19.32 17.60
N ARG A 329 3.75 19.50 17.26
CA ARG A 329 4.83 18.69 17.84
C ARG A 329 5.04 18.97 19.34
N LEU A 330 5.04 20.25 19.70
CA LEU A 330 5.15 20.68 21.12
C LEU A 330 3.96 20.17 21.94
N LEU A 331 2.75 20.27 21.39
CA LEU A 331 1.54 19.74 22.04
C LEU A 331 1.62 18.23 22.24
N ALA A 332 2.12 17.48 21.25
CA ALA A 332 2.29 16.03 21.38
C ALA A 332 3.37 15.65 22.41
N LEU A 333 4.48 16.39 22.48
CA LEU A 333 5.49 16.20 23.52
C LEU A 333 4.93 16.48 24.91
N THR A 334 4.11 17.54 25.05
CA THR A 334 3.40 17.88 26.29
C THR A 334 2.43 16.75 26.68
N ASP A 335 1.64 16.23 25.74
CA ASP A 335 0.75 15.07 25.98
C ASP A 335 1.53 13.85 26.48
N LEU A 336 2.67 13.53 25.84
CA LEU A 336 3.52 12.42 26.26
C LEU A 336 4.11 12.60 27.66
N ALA A 337 4.49 13.84 28.01
CA ALA A 337 5.02 14.17 29.33
C ALA A 337 3.93 14.07 30.41
N LEU A 338 2.77 14.71 30.18
CA LEU A 338 1.65 14.74 31.13
C LEU A 338 1.04 13.35 31.37
N THR A 339 1.02 12.49 30.34
CA THR A 339 0.49 11.13 30.44
C THR A 339 1.50 10.07 30.91
N GLY A 340 2.75 10.47 31.18
CA GLY A 340 3.82 9.56 31.58
C GLY A 340 4.26 8.56 30.50
N ARG A 341 3.79 8.72 29.26
CA ARG A 341 4.01 7.76 28.16
C ARG A 341 5.39 7.84 27.53
N ALA A 342 6.18 8.85 27.86
CA ALA A 342 7.55 8.99 27.40
C ALA A 342 8.42 7.76 27.75
N VAL A 343 8.09 7.03 28.83
CA VAL A 343 8.75 5.77 29.22
C VAL A 343 8.67 4.72 28.13
N GLN A 344 7.55 4.66 27.38
CA GLN A 344 7.37 3.71 26.27
C GLN A 344 8.32 3.95 25.08
N PHE A 345 8.95 5.11 25.01
CA PHE A 345 9.96 5.50 24.01
C PHE A 345 11.39 5.42 24.56
N GLY A 346 11.57 4.94 25.80
CA GLY A 346 12.85 4.89 26.49
C GLY A 346 13.21 6.15 27.28
N GLY A 347 12.19 6.94 27.67
CA GLY A 347 12.30 8.11 28.55
C GLY A 347 12.26 9.46 27.84
N ALA A 348 11.98 10.52 28.61
CA ALA A 348 11.75 11.88 28.08
C ALA A 348 12.94 12.41 27.26
N ARG A 349 14.19 12.18 27.71
CA ARG A 349 15.39 12.61 26.97
C ARG A 349 15.44 12.00 25.56
N LYS A 350 15.12 10.70 25.42
CA LYS A 350 15.09 10.03 24.11
C LYS A 350 13.98 10.57 23.22
N VAL A 351 12.80 10.82 23.78
CA VAL A 351 11.69 11.44 23.03
C VAL A 351 12.12 12.77 22.45
N VAL A 352 12.68 13.67 23.27
CA VAL A 352 13.11 15.01 22.83
C VAL A 352 14.18 14.92 21.74
N THR A 353 15.26 14.14 21.97
CA THR A 353 16.34 14.00 20.98
C THR A 353 15.86 13.35 19.68
N SER A 354 14.97 12.37 19.75
CA SER A 354 14.37 11.73 18.56
C SER A 354 13.45 12.69 17.82
N THR A 355 12.66 13.50 18.52
CA THR A 355 11.82 14.53 17.92
C THR A 355 12.65 15.61 17.21
N MET A 356 13.77 16.03 17.81
CA MET A 356 14.68 16.98 17.17
C MET A 356 15.30 16.38 15.88
N ALA A 357 15.78 15.14 15.95
CA ALA A 357 16.34 14.45 14.79
C ALA A 357 15.29 14.27 13.68
N GLU A 358 14.08 13.81 14.04
CA GLU A 358 12.94 13.68 13.11
C GLU A 358 12.63 15.02 12.44
N THR A 359 12.51 16.08 13.23
CA THR A 359 12.17 17.42 12.72
C THR A 359 13.23 17.93 11.75
N LEU A 360 14.51 17.80 12.06
CA LEU A 360 15.61 18.23 11.17
C LEU A 360 15.61 17.45 9.83
N ILE A 361 15.42 16.13 9.90
CA ILE A 361 15.36 15.29 8.70
C ILE A 361 14.14 15.67 7.86
N MET A 362 12.96 15.86 8.47
CA MET A 362 11.74 16.22 7.76
C MET A 362 11.82 17.62 7.15
N LEU A 363 12.49 18.58 7.82
CA LEU A 363 12.78 19.90 7.25
C LEU A 363 13.68 19.77 6.02
N ALA A 364 14.72 18.92 6.06
CA ALA A 364 15.58 18.67 4.91
C ALA A 364 14.83 17.97 3.76
N LEU A 365 13.86 17.10 4.04
CA LEU A 365 13.05 16.43 3.00
C LEU A 365 11.93 17.32 2.43
N ALA A 366 11.52 18.39 3.13
CA ALA A 366 10.40 19.23 2.69
C ALA A 366 10.58 19.87 1.32
N PRO A 367 11.72 20.53 0.98
CA PRO A 367 11.94 21.06 -0.37
C PRO A 367 11.99 19.97 -1.44
N VAL A 368 12.54 18.80 -1.13
CA VAL A 368 12.58 17.66 -2.06
C VAL A 368 11.15 17.18 -2.37
N ARG A 369 10.29 17.06 -1.35
CA ARG A 369 8.86 16.72 -1.53
C ARG A 369 8.13 17.80 -2.32
N MET A 370 8.40 19.07 -2.08
CA MET A 370 7.81 20.19 -2.82
C MET A 370 8.08 20.07 -4.33
N PHE A 371 9.32 19.81 -4.73
CA PHE A 371 9.68 19.56 -6.13
C PHE A 371 9.00 18.30 -6.68
N ALA A 372 9.03 17.19 -5.91
CA ALA A 372 8.42 15.95 -6.33
C ALA A 372 6.91 16.07 -6.54
N HIS A 373 6.18 16.68 -5.59
CA HIS A 373 4.75 16.91 -5.70
C HIS A 373 4.40 17.85 -6.86
N THR A 374 5.20 18.89 -7.09
CA THR A 374 5.04 19.78 -8.26
C THR A 374 5.12 18.98 -9.55
N ILE A 375 6.13 18.13 -9.70
CA ILE A 375 6.27 17.25 -10.86
C ILE A 375 5.08 16.27 -10.96
N PHE A 376 4.58 15.74 -9.84
CA PHE A 376 3.43 14.82 -9.83
C PHE A 376 2.16 15.52 -10.30
N VAL A 377 1.91 16.74 -9.83
CA VAL A 377 0.76 17.56 -10.24
C VAL A 377 0.84 17.87 -11.73
N LEU A 378 1.98 18.35 -12.22
CA LEU A 378 2.17 18.64 -13.65
C LEU A 378 1.97 17.39 -14.53
N ARG A 379 2.57 16.27 -14.14
CA ARG A 379 2.40 14.99 -14.86
C ARG A 379 0.95 14.50 -14.85
N ALA A 380 0.23 14.70 -13.75
CA ALA A 380 -1.17 14.33 -13.65
C ALA A 380 -2.05 15.20 -14.56
N LEU A 381 -1.83 16.52 -14.57
CA LEU A 381 -2.55 17.47 -15.43
C LEU A 381 -2.28 17.22 -16.91
N LEU A 382 -1.04 16.92 -17.28
CA LEU A 382 -0.65 16.54 -18.65
C LEU A 382 -1.06 15.11 -19.01
N ASN A 383 -1.74 14.39 -18.10
CA ASN A 383 -2.20 13.02 -18.29
C ASN A 383 -1.09 12.03 -18.74
N LEU A 384 0.13 12.22 -18.27
CA LEU A 384 1.23 11.30 -18.56
C LEU A 384 1.02 9.98 -17.81
N ASN A 385 1.25 8.87 -18.52
CA ASN A 385 0.93 7.52 -18.05
C ASN A 385 1.62 7.18 -16.71
N LEU A 386 0.83 6.60 -15.80
CA LEU A 386 1.32 5.93 -14.61
C LEU A 386 1.40 4.43 -14.91
N ASN A 387 2.62 3.91 -15.02
CA ASN A 387 2.79 2.45 -14.94
C ASN A 387 2.54 2.02 -13.50
N TRP A 388 1.54 1.15 -13.30
CA TRP A 388 1.27 0.55 -12.01
C TRP A 388 2.36 -0.48 -11.71
N GLN A 389 3.26 -0.14 -10.82
CA GLN A 389 4.22 -1.08 -10.25
C GLN A 389 3.78 -1.41 -8.81
N GLY A 390 3.88 -2.67 -8.41
CA GLY A 390 3.75 -3.07 -7.00
C GLY A 390 4.77 -2.31 -6.15
N GLN A 391 4.52 -2.18 -4.84
CA GLN A 391 5.51 -1.60 -3.94
C GLN A 391 6.74 -2.51 -3.90
N ASN A 392 7.90 -1.96 -4.30
CA ASN A 392 9.15 -2.66 -4.13
C ASN A 392 9.58 -2.52 -2.66
N ARG A 393 9.59 -3.64 -1.93
CA ARG A 393 9.90 -3.65 -0.48
C ARG A 393 11.32 -4.15 -0.19
N THR A 394 12.17 -4.22 -1.21
CA THR A 394 13.54 -4.74 -1.05
C THR A 394 14.57 -3.70 -0.60
N GLY A 395 14.21 -2.44 -0.49
CA GLY A 395 15.01 -1.40 0.17
C GLY A 395 16.33 -0.99 -0.50
N ASN A 396 16.74 -1.64 -1.58
CA ASN A 396 17.99 -1.30 -2.27
C ASN A 396 17.75 -0.36 -3.44
N THR A 397 18.00 0.93 -3.23
CA THR A 397 18.09 1.93 -4.30
C THR A 397 19.56 2.29 -4.51
N ASP A 398 20.07 2.03 -5.71
CA ASP A 398 21.43 2.43 -6.10
C ASP A 398 21.53 3.96 -6.21
N LEU A 399 22.68 4.51 -5.78
CA LEU A 399 22.97 5.96 -5.82
C LEU A 399 22.75 6.55 -7.22
N ARG A 400 23.15 5.82 -8.27
CA ARG A 400 22.95 6.23 -9.67
C ARG A 400 21.47 6.42 -9.99
N THR A 401 20.63 5.51 -9.54
CA THR A 401 19.18 5.58 -9.75
C THR A 401 18.57 6.78 -9.01
N SER A 402 19.02 7.08 -7.79
CA SER A 402 18.61 8.25 -7.03
C SER A 402 19.05 9.54 -7.71
N VAL A 403 20.29 9.64 -8.18
CA VAL A 403 20.79 10.81 -8.94
C VAL A 403 19.97 11.04 -10.20
N LEU A 404 19.67 10.01 -10.98
CA LEU A 404 18.86 10.15 -12.19
C LEU A 404 17.41 10.58 -11.86
N ARG A 405 16.87 10.10 -10.76
CA ARG A 405 15.50 10.42 -10.33
C ARG A 405 15.35 11.87 -9.88
N PHE A 406 16.34 12.41 -9.18
CA PHE A 406 16.35 13.78 -8.64
C PHE A 406 17.14 14.76 -9.49
N GLY A 407 17.65 14.37 -10.66
CA GLY A 407 18.55 15.17 -11.49
C GLY A 407 18.01 16.55 -11.87
N LEU A 408 16.75 16.64 -12.33
CA LEU A 408 16.13 17.92 -12.68
C LEU A 408 16.03 18.88 -11.48
N PRO A 409 15.49 18.50 -10.32
CA PRO A 409 15.54 19.34 -9.12
C PRO A 409 16.95 19.77 -8.73
N MET A 410 17.94 18.87 -8.80
CA MET A 410 19.34 19.18 -8.46
C MET A 410 19.94 20.23 -9.42
N ILE A 411 19.71 20.09 -10.72
CA ILE A 411 20.18 21.05 -11.71
C ILE A 411 19.57 22.44 -11.45
N LEU A 412 18.25 22.50 -11.22
CA LEU A 412 17.56 23.74 -10.89
C LEU A 412 18.12 24.39 -9.60
N ALA A 413 18.36 23.59 -8.57
CA ALA A 413 18.96 24.04 -7.31
C ALA A 413 20.39 24.57 -7.52
N ALA A 414 21.22 23.90 -8.34
CA ALA A 414 22.58 24.35 -8.66
C ALA A 414 22.58 25.66 -9.44
N ILE A 415 21.69 25.81 -10.43
CA ILE A 415 21.53 27.06 -11.18
C ILE A 415 21.09 28.19 -10.24
N THR A 416 20.11 27.94 -9.36
CA THR A 416 19.63 28.94 -8.39
C THR A 416 20.76 29.37 -7.46
N LEU A 417 21.57 28.42 -6.95
CA LEU A 417 22.73 28.71 -6.11
C LEU A 417 23.74 29.60 -6.84
N GLY A 418 24.08 29.27 -8.07
CA GLY A 418 24.99 30.06 -8.91
C GLY A 418 24.49 31.50 -9.15
N LEU A 419 23.20 31.63 -9.48
CA LEU A 419 22.58 32.94 -9.73
C LEU A 419 22.53 33.80 -8.45
N THR A 420 22.12 33.24 -7.32
CA THR A 420 22.07 33.99 -6.06
C THR A 420 23.46 34.39 -5.60
N GLN A 421 24.45 33.51 -5.74
CA GLN A 421 25.82 33.81 -5.35
C GLN A 421 26.44 34.91 -6.22
N TRP A 422 26.09 34.94 -7.52
CA TRP A 422 26.65 35.93 -8.45
C TRP A 422 25.96 37.29 -8.33
N GLN A 423 24.62 37.33 -8.26
CA GLN A 423 23.86 38.59 -8.36
C GLN A 423 23.44 39.15 -7.00
N ALA A 424 23.21 38.30 -6.00
CA ALA A 424 22.71 38.69 -4.68
C ALA A 424 23.23 37.76 -3.59
N PRO A 425 24.53 37.87 -3.19
CA PRO A 425 25.14 36.96 -2.18
C PRO A 425 24.41 36.93 -0.85
N GLY A 426 23.79 38.05 -0.44
CA GLY A 426 22.95 38.12 0.77
C GLY A 426 21.68 37.22 0.72
N LEU A 427 21.15 36.97 -0.48
CA LEU A 427 20.00 36.08 -0.69
C LEU A 427 20.40 34.60 -0.58
N THR A 428 21.65 34.27 -0.88
CA THR A 428 22.14 32.88 -0.86
C THR A 428 21.88 32.22 0.50
N LEU A 429 22.16 32.92 1.61
CA LEU A 429 21.93 32.39 2.96
C LEU A 429 20.46 32.02 3.22
N TRP A 430 19.52 32.81 2.68
CA TRP A 430 18.08 32.55 2.79
C TRP A 430 17.61 31.41 1.89
N ALA A 431 18.27 31.19 0.77
CA ALA A 431 17.96 30.13 -0.18
C ALA A 431 18.57 28.76 0.22
N LEU A 432 19.66 28.74 1.02
CA LEU A 432 20.34 27.52 1.45
C LEU A 432 19.43 26.46 2.07
N PRO A 433 18.46 26.77 2.97
CA PRO A 433 17.58 25.77 3.54
C PRO A 433 16.73 25.01 2.50
N VAL A 434 16.52 25.60 1.32
CA VAL A 434 15.80 24.96 0.20
C VAL A 434 16.78 24.28 -0.75
N ILE A 435 17.85 24.94 -1.12
CA ILE A 435 18.81 24.51 -2.15
C ILE A 435 19.65 23.33 -1.67
N LEU A 436 20.23 23.42 -0.47
CA LEU A 436 21.18 22.43 0.03
C LEU A 436 20.58 21.02 0.18
N PRO A 437 19.39 20.84 0.78
CA PRO A 437 18.77 19.52 0.84
C PRO A 437 18.47 18.91 -0.53
N VAL A 438 18.08 19.73 -1.52
CA VAL A 438 17.80 19.25 -2.87
C VAL A 438 19.08 18.78 -3.57
N LEU A 439 20.20 19.51 -3.40
CA LEU A 439 21.51 19.09 -3.93
C LEU A 439 22.01 17.80 -3.28
N LEU A 440 21.78 17.64 -1.99
CA LEU A 440 22.26 16.49 -1.20
C LEU A 440 21.29 15.31 -1.15
N VAL A 441 20.13 15.39 -1.84
CA VAL A 441 19.09 14.37 -1.73
C VAL A 441 19.55 12.94 -2.04
N PRO A 442 20.44 12.65 -3.03
CA PRO A 442 20.87 11.27 -3.26
C PRO A 442 21.61 10.65 -2.06
N PHE A 443 22.43 11.46 -1.38
CA PHE A 443 23.15 11.03 -0.18
C PHE A 443 22.20 10.88 1.02
N LEU A 444 21.31 11.84 1.22
CA LEU A 444 20.32 11.81 2.29
C LEU A 444 19.37 10.60 2.12
N ALA A 445 18.85 10.37 0.91
CA ALA A 445 18.00 9.23 0.61
C ALA A 445 18.76 7.89 0.79
N GLY A 446 19.97 7.79 0.28
CA GLY A 446 20.82 6.60 0.47
C GLY A 446 21.08 6.30 1.96
N TRP A 447 21.36 7.32 2.77
CA TRP A 447 21.51 7.16 4.20
C TRP A 447 20.21 6.73 4.89
N LEU A 448 19.09 7.32 4.54
CA LEU A 448 17.76 6.99 5.07
C LEU A 448 17.30 5.57 4.71
N ASN A 449 17.67 5.08 3.54
CA ASN A 449 17.33 3.73 3.08
C ASN A 449 18.12 2.62 3.80
N GLY A 450 19.23 2.99 4.46
CA GLY A 450 20.05 2.05 5.23
C GLY A 450 19.37 1.60 6.53
N VAL A 451 19.83 0.46 7.05
CA VAL A 451 19.43 -0.06 8.37
C VAL A 451 20.09 0.79 9.47
N PRO A 452 19.37 1.16 10.53
CA PRO A 452 19.96 1.90 11.64
C PRO A 452 20.98 1.04 12.39
N SER A 453 22.10 1.65 12.77
CA SER A 453 23.18 0.98 13.55
C SER A 453 22.77 0.65 14.97
N SER A 454 21.78 1.33 15.51
CA SER A 454 21.26 1.11 16.86
C SER A 454 19.74 0.88 16.85
N GLN A 455 19.30 -0.13 17.59
CA GLN A 455 17.88 -0.41 17.81
C GLN A 455 17.16 0.71 18.59
N SER A 456 17.91 1.51 19.35
CA SER A 456 17.36 2.63 20.13
C SER A 456 17.17 3.91 19.31
N TRP A 457 17.68 3.98 18.08
CA TRP A 457 17.52 5.15 17.21
C TRP A 457 16.07 5.28 16.73
N LEU A 458 15.44 6.41 17.03
CA LEU A 458 14.03 6.68 16.72
C LEU A 458 13.10 5.52 17.10
N ALA A 459 13.37 4.90 18.27
CA ALA A 459 12.57 3.76 18.72
C ALA A 459 11.19 4.21 19.18
N GLY A 460 10.17 3.53 18.67
CA GLY A 460 8.78 3.63 19.16
C GLY A 460 8.48 2.57 20.23
N PRO A 461 7.26 2.58 20.80
CA PRO A 461 6.81 1.58 21.77
C PRO A 461 6.92 0.14 21.25
N GLU A 462 6.62 -0.09 19.99
CA GLU A 462 6.66 -1.40 19.32
C GLU A 462 8.10 -1.95 19.14
N ASN A 463 9.11 -1.09 19.24
CA ASN A 463 10.52 -1.49 19.25
C ASN A 463 11.00 -1.87 20.66
N GLN A 464 10.37 -1.33 21.71
CA GLN A 464 10.66 -1.65 23.10
C GLN A 464 9.95 -2.95 23.52
N HIS A 465 8.68 -3.05 23.17
CA HIS A 465 7.82 -4.20 23.48
C HIS A 465 7.06 -4.59 22.21
N VAL A 466 7.53 -5.63 21.54
CA VAL A 466 6.89 -6.12 20.32
C VAL A 466 5.51 -6.68 20.66
N PRO A 467 4.43 -6.14 20.09
CA PRO A 467 3.09 -6.70 20.30
C PRO A 467 2.99 -8.15 19.84
N PRO A 468 2.27 -9.03 20.57
CA PRO A 468 2.19 -10.46 20.26
C PRO A 468 1.75 -10.78 18.82
N ILE A 469 0.83 -9.98 18.28
CA ILE A 469 0.35 -10.16 16.90
C ILE A 469 1.47 -9.89 15.87
N ILE A 470 2.35 -8.93 16.13
CA ILE A 470 3.50 -8.60 15.26
C ILE A 470 4.54 -9.71 15.35
N ASP A 471 4.85 -10.17 16.57
CA ASP A 471 5.79 -11.27 16.79
C ASP A 471 5.34 -12.54 16.07
N ARG A 472 4.07 -12.92 16.19
CA ARG A 472 3.48 -14.05 15.46
C ARG A 472 3.53 -13.88 13.94
N ALA A 473 3.29 -12.67 13.44
CA ALA A 473 3.34 -12.39 12.00
C ALA A 473 4.76 -12.49 11.44
N CYS A 474 5.79 -12.21 12.28
CA CYS A 474 7.20 -12.31 11.93
C CYS A 474 7.76 -13.72 12.15
N SER A 475 7.16 -14.52 13.04
CA SER A 475 7.62 -15.89 13.30
C SER A 475 7.42 -16.74 12.05
N VAL A 476 8.53 -17.11 11.43
CA VAL A 476 8.54 -18.08 10.33
C VAL A 476 8.16 -19.44 10.94
N PRO A 477 7.31 -20.27 10.28
CA PRO A 477 7.10 -21.65 10.73
C PRO A 477 8.44 -22.34 10.88
N ALA A 478 8.60 -23.09 11.98
CA ALA A 478 9.83 -23.78 12.35
C ALA A 478 10.51 -24.43 11.15
N ALA A 479 11.82 -24.28 11.13
CA ALA A 479 12.77 -24.60 10.07
C ALA A 479 12.41 -25.83 9.23
N GLY A 480 12.45 -25.67 7.91
CA GLY A 480 12.57 -26.77 6.97
C GLY A 480 11.61 -26.78 5.79
N LYS A 481 10.46 -26.15 5.86
CA LYS A 481 9.54 -26.10 4.72
C LYS A 481 9.36 -24.65 4.24
N ARG A 482 10.42 -24.07 3.64
CA ARG A 482 10.20 -22.95 2.71
C ARG A 482 9.09 -23.39 1.77
N TRP A 483 8.03 -22.61 1.68
CA TRP A 483 6.93 -22.87 0.75
C TRP A 483 7.48 -22.82 -0.68
N LYS A 484 8.01 -23.94 -1.16
CA LYS A 484 8.51 -24.04 -2.52
C LYS A 484 7.27 -24.19 -3.40
N ALA A 485 6.82 -23.10 -3.95
CA ALA A 485 5.80 -23.10 -4.97
C ALA A 485 6.33 -23.85 -6.21
N LEU A 486 5.45 -24.51 -6.92
CA LEU A 486 5.77 -25.00 -8.25
C LEU A 486 6.06 -23.79 -9.15
N SER A 487 7.18 -23.82 -9.87
CA SER A 487 7.37 -22.90 -10.98
C SER A 487 6.28 -23.15 -12.03
N TRP A 488 6.05 -22.20 -12.92
CA TRP A 488 5.07 -22.40 -14.00
C TRP A 488 5.37 -23.64 -14.85
N VAL A 489 6.64 -23.92 -15.08
CA VAL A 489 7.09 -25.12 -15.81
C VAL A 489 6.74 -26.39 -15.03
N GLU A 490 7.06 -26.44 -13.74
CA GLU A 490 6.69 -27.54 -12.86
C GLU A 490 5.17 -27.72 -12.79
N TYR A 491 4.43 -26.64 -12.75
CA TYR A 491 2.97 -26.69 -12.76
C TYR A 491 2.42 -27.34 -14.03
N VAL A 492 2.96 -26.96 -15.20
CA VAL A 492 2.55 -27.58 -16.48
C VAL A 492 2.90 -29.07 -16.53
N VAL A 493 4.06 -29.45 -16.00
CA VAL A 493 4.58 -30.81 -16.07
C VAL A 493 4.00 -31.75 -15.01
N LEU A 494 3.83 -31.27 -13.77
CA LEU A 494 3.50 -32.10 -12.61
C LEU A 494 2.04 -32.05 -12.18
N ALA A 495 1.31 -31.00 -12.53
CA ALA A 495 -0.02 -30.78 -12.00
C ALA A 495 -1.06 -30.28 -13.00
N PRO A 496 -1.16 -30.86 -14.19
CA PRO A 496 -2.28 -30.56 -15.07
C PRO A 496 -3.49 -31.42 -14.67
N ASP A 497 -3.96 -31.27 -13.44
CA ASP A 497 -5.23 -31.86 -13.04
C ASP A 497 -6.37 -31.04 -13.65
N PRO A 498 -7.03 -31.51 -14.71
CA PRO A 498 -8.19 -30.83 -15.29
C PRO A 498 -9.36 -30.76 -14.29
N ALA A 499 -9.36 -31.59 -13.24
CA ALA A 499 -10.34 -31.55 -12.15
C ALA A 499 -9.98 -30.53 -11.05
N ARG A 500 -8.82 -29.85 -11.13
CA ARG A 500 -8.50 -28.69 -10.27
C ARG A 500 -8.86 -27.33 -10.86
N PRO A 501 -9.90 -27.17 -11.67
CA PRO A 501 -10.27 -25.89 -12.25
C PRO A 501 -11.20 -25.13 -11.34
N ARG A 502 -10.82 -24.92 -10.09
CA ARG A 502 -11.61 -24.02 -9.23
C ARG A 502 -11.78 -22.62 -9.82
N HIS A 503 -11.23 -22.40 -11.01
CA HIS A 503 -11.33 -21.15 -11.76
C HIS A 503 -11.45 -21.32 -13.28
N SER A 504 -11.67 -22.52 -13.80
CA SER A 504 -11.91 -22.72 -15.21
C SER A 504 -13.36 -22.35 -15.55
N ILE A 505 -13.52 -21.52 -16.57
CA ILE A 505 -14.80 -21.38 -17.21
C ILE A 505 -15.01 -22.66 -17.99
N THR A 506 -15.95 -23.51 -17.59
CA THR A 506 -16.46 -24.67 -18.31
C THR A 506 -17.14 -24.32 -19.63
N ARG A 507 -17.01 -23.09 -20.10
CA ARG A 507 -17.52 -22.70 -21.42
C ARG A 507 -16.65 -23.31 -22.50
N THR A 508 -17.23 -24.17 -23.29
CA THR A 508 -16.65 -24.65 -24.55
C THR A 508 -16.26 -23.44 -25.39
N ILE A 509 -14.94 -23.28 -25.57
CA ILE A 509 -14.39 -22.19 -26.38
C ILE A 509 -14.33 -22.72 -27.81
N THR A 510 -14.97 -22.05 -28.71
CA THR A 510 -15.01 -22.42 -30.15
C THR A 510 -14.51 -21.27 -31.01
N GLY A 511 -14.10 -21.57 -32.21
CA GLY A 511 -13.76 -20.59 -33.24
C GLY A 511 -12.44 -19.85 -32.99
N LYS A 512 -12.40 -18.52 -33.17
CA LYS A 512 -11.18 -17.69 -33.16
C LYS A 512 -10.37 -17.79 -31.86
N LYS A 513 -11.06 -17.95 -30.73
CA LYS A 513 -10.38 -18.08 -29.42
C LYS A 513 -9.65 -19.40 -29.26
N GLN A 514 -10.23 -20.49 -29.73
CA GLN A 514 -9.57 -21.81 -29.72
C GLN A 514 -8.34 -21.80 -30.62
N LYS A 515 -8.44 -21.19 -31.80
CA LYS A 515 -7.29 -21.04 -32.72
C LYS A 515 -6.15 -20.27 -32.07
N THR A 516 -6.46 -19.17 -31.37
CA THR A 516 -5.45 -18.40 -30.62
C THR A 516 -4.79 -19.24 -29.52
N LEU A 517 -5.56 -20.00 -28.73
CA LEU A 517 -5.01 -20.86 -27.68
C LEU A 517 -4.09 -21.95 -28.28
N ASN A 518 -4.49 -22.59 -29.36
CA ASN A 518 -3.66 -23.58 -30.04
C ASN A 518 -2.35 -22.95 -30.54
N GLN A 519 -2.38 -21.76 -31.11
CA GLN A 519 -1.18 -21.03 -31.53
C GLN A 519 -0.26 -20.70 -30.34
N LEU A 520 -0.80 -20.37 -29.16
CA LEU A 520 -0.01 -20.16 -27.96
C LEU A 520 0.66 -21.45 -27.47
N VAL A 521 -0.07 -22.56 -27.50
CA VAL A 521 0.46 -23.88 -27.16
C VAL A 521 1.57 -24.30 -28.13
N ASP A 522 1.38 -24.10 -29.45
CA ASP A 522 2.39 -24.40 -30.48
C ASP A 522 3.65 -23.54 -30.31
N ARG A 523 3.50 -22.26 -30.00
CA ARG A 523 4.61 -21.36 -29.72
C ARG A 523 5.39 -21.78 -28.48
N CYS A 524 4.67 -22.17 -27.44
CA CYS A 524 5.24 -22.62 -26.18
C CYS A 524 5.96 -23.97 -26.30
N GLU A 525 5.41 -24.89 -27.08
CA GLU A 525 6.09 -26.18 -27.39
C GLU A 525 7.48 -25.96 -27.99
N LYS A 526 7.57 -25.07 -28.99
CA LYS A 526 8.83 -24.82 -29.72
C LYS A 526 9.83 -23.98 -28.91
N GLY A 527 9.39 -22.93 -28.26
CA GLY A 527 10.25 -21.93 -27.62
C GLY A 527 10.28 -22.01 -26.09
N GLY A 528 9.58 -22.96 -25.47
CA GLY A 528 9.46 -23.06 -24.01
C GLY A 528 8.74 -21.88 -23.36
N LYS A 529 8.96 -21.71 -22.07
CA LYS A 529 8.41 -20.61 -21.27
C LYS A 529 8.73 -19.22 -21.85
N SER A 530 9.93 -19.02 -22.38
CA SER A 530 10.42 -17.73 -22.89
C SER A 530 9.67 -17.22 -24.13
N ALA A 531 8.96 -18.12 -24.82
CA ALA A 531 8.15 -17.75 -25.99
C ALA A 531 6.81 -17.06 -25.64
N LEU A 532 6.45 -17.03 -24.36
CA LEU A 532 5.18 -16.49 -23.88
C LEU A 532 5.40 -15.33 -22.91
N ASN A 533 4.53 -14.33 -22.98
CA ASN A 533 4.44 -13.32 -21.91
C ASN A 533 3.55 -13.82 -20.75
N HIS A 534 3.57 -13.11 -19.61
CA HIS A 534 2.84 -13.52 -18.41
C HIS A 534 1.32 -13.62 -18.62
N PHE A 535 0.76 -12.80 -19.50
CA PHE A 535 -0.68 -12.85 -19.82
C PHE A 535 -1.01 -14.10 -20.61
N GLU A 536 -0.19 -14.45 -21.61
CA GLU A 536 -0.34 -15.66 -22.43
C GLU A 536 -0.18 -16.94 -21.61
N MET A 537 0.81 -16.96 -20.70
CA MET A 537 1.01 -18.05 -19.72
C MET A 537 -0.24 -18.22 -18.82
N SER A 538 -0.75 -17.12 -18.28
CA SER A 538 -1.99 -17.10 -17.48
C SER A 538 -3.20 -17.56 -18.29
N LEU A 539 -3.24 -17.27 -19.58
CA LEU A 539 -4.34 -17.67 -20.46
C LEU A 539 -4.34 -19.19 -20.67
N ILE A 540 -3.18 -19.82 -20.90
CA ILE A 540 -3.05 -21.27 -20.99
C ILE A 540 -3.51 -21.94 -19.69
N CYS A 541 -3.00 -21.50 -18.53
CA CYS A 541 -3.38 -22.06 -17.23
C CYS A 541 -4.87 -21.88 -16.91
N SER A 542 -5.52 -20.92 -17.56
CA SER A 542 -6.94 -20.64 -17.35
C SER A 542 -7.88 -21.49 -18.21
N HIS A 543 -7.33 -22.26 -19.15
CA HIS A 543 -8.12 -23.11 -20.08
C HIS A 543 -7.65 -24.55 -19.96
N PRO A 544 -8.44 -25.44 -19.36
CA PRO A 544 -8.08 -26.83 -19.12
C PRO A 544 -7.57 -27.55 -20.38
N THR A 545 -8.28 -27.39 -21.49
CA THR A 545 -7.90 -28.03 -22.77
C THR A 545 -6.54 -27.55 -23.32
N ALA A 546 -6.21 -26.27 -23.12
CA ALA A 546 -4.92 -25.74 -23.55
C ALA A 546 -3.78 -26.19 -22.61
N LEU A 547 -4.05 -26.22 -21.30
CA LEU A 547 -3.10 -26.71 -20.31
C LEU A 547 -2.81 -28.20 -20.51
N GLU A 548 -3.83 -29.01 -20.70
CA GLU A 548 -3.73 -30.45 -20.99
C GLU A 548 -2.95 -30.71 -22.30
N ALA A 549 -3.29 -29.98 -23.37
CA ALA A 549 -2.57 -30.07 -24.63
C ALA A 549 -1.08 -29.73 -24.47
N LEU A 550 -0.76 -28.66 -23.72
CA LEU A 550 0.63 -28.28 -23.44
C LEU A 550 1.33 -29.33 -22.58
N HIS A 551 0.68 -29.89 -21.57
CA HIS A 551 1.19 -30.97 -20.75
C HIS A 551 1.61 -32.18 -21.59
N HIS A 552 0.68 -32.69 -22.41
CA HIS A 552 0.99 -33.85 -23.27
C HIS A 552 2.16 -33.56 -24.23
N ARG A 553 2.22 -32.36 -24.80
CA ARG A 553 3.35 -31.98 -25.69
C ARG A 553 4.66 -31.82 -24.92
N ALA A 554 4.64 -31.32 -23.70
CA ALA A 554 5.81 -31.19 -22.85
C ALA A 554 6.41 -32.58 -22.53
N TRP A 555 5.55 -33.56 -22.19
CA TRP A 555 6.00 -34.92 -21.90
C TRP A 555 6.48 -35.69 -23.15
N ASN A 556 5.95 -35.39 -24.34
CA ASN A 556 6.37 -35.97 -25.62
C ASN A 556 7.44 -35.13 -26.32
N ALA A 557 8.09 -34.22 -25.64
CA ALA A 557 9.08 -33.32 -26.21
C ALA A 557 10.35 -34.04 -26.64
N ARG A 558 10.83 -33.75 -27.87
CA ARG A 558 12.05 -34.34 -28.42
C ARG A 558 13.31 -33.88 -27.67
N SER A 559 14.34 -34.70 -27.64
CA SER A 559 15.66 -34.37 -27.10
C SER A 559 16.18 -33.04 -27.67
N GLY A 560 16.76 -32.19 -26.81
CA GLY A 560 17.26 -30.86 -27.18
C GLY A 560 16.23 -29.73 -27.17
N THR A 561 14.94 -30.01 -26.96
CA THR A 561 13.93 -28.99 -26.82
C THR A 561 13.89 -28.38 -25.40
N PRO A 562 13.39 -27.16 -25.23
CA PRO A 562 13.27 -26.52 -23.89
C PRO A 562 12.49 -27.36 -22.87
N TRP A 563 11.47 -28.09 -23.31
CA TRP A 563 10.65 -28.95 -22.44
C TRP A 563 11.38 -30.23 -22.04
N HIS A 564 12.11 -30.87 -22.97
CA HIS A 564 12.93 -32.00 -22.63
C HIS A 564 14.01 -31.66 -21.60
N ASN A 565 14.67 -30.50 -21.77
CA ASN A 565 15.66 -30.01 -20.82
C ASN A 565 15.01 -29.65 -19.44
N ALA A 566 13.77 -29.17 -19.44
CA ALA A 566 13.04 -28.92 -18.22
C ALA A 566 12.68 -30.20 -17.47
N LEU A 567 12.20 -31.22 -18.18
CA LEU A 567 11.93 -32.57 -17.64
C LEU A 567 13.18 -33.21 -17.04
N ALA A 568 14.31 -33.17 -17.78
CA ALA A 568 15.58 -33.70 -17.29
C ALA A 568 16.04 -33.01 -15.99
N ARG A 569 15.90 -31.68 -15.90
CA ARG A 569 16.22 -30.94 -14.66
C ARG A 569 15.31 -31.32 -13.50
N LEU A 570 14.02 -31.54 -13.74
CA LEU A 570 13.08 -31.98 -12.74
C LEU A 570 13.34 -33.42 -12.27
N ALA A 571 13.70 -34.30 -13.17
CA ALA A 571 14.10 -35.67 -12.85
C ALA A 571 15.38 -35.73 -12.00
N LEU A 572 16.39 -34.91 -12.32
CA LEU A 572 17.62 -34.78 -11.54
C LEU A 572 17.41 -34.10 -10.17
N ALA A 573 16.42 -33.21 -10.06
CA ALA A 573 16.05 -32.59 -8.79
C ALA A 573 15.18 -33.51 -7.90
N ALA A 574 14.66 -34.58 -8.47
CA ALA A 574 13.84 -35.61 -7.82
C ALA A 574 14.67 -36.80 -7.36
N GLU A 575 15.92 -36.62 -6.87
CA GLU A 575 16.60 -37.70 -6.14
C GLU A 575 15.77 -38.17 -4.96
N PRO A 576 15.71 -39.49 -4.69
CA PRO A 576 14.63 -40.12 -3.96
C PRO A 576 14.64 -39.73 -2.50
N ARG A 577 13.81 -38.82 -2.10
CA ARG A 577 13.27 -38.83 -0.75
C ARG A 577 12.15 -39.88 -0.74
N SER A 578 12.46 -41.03 -0.18
CA SER A 578 11.52 -42.10 0.13
C SER A 578 10.33 -41.53 0.92
N THR A 579 9.27 -41.21 0.24
CA THR A 579 7.90 -41.13 0.78
C THR A 579 7.02 -41.67 -0.33
N THR A 580 6.64 -42.93 -0.18
CA THR A 580 5.53 -43.55 -0.88
C THR A 580 4.32 -42.62 -0.84
N LEU A 581 4.03 -42.00 -1.98
CA LEU A 581 2.71 -41.41 -2.21
C LEU A 581 1.77 -42.61 -2.39
N GLU A 582 1.07 -42.99 -1.33
CA GLU A 582 -0.07 -43.90 -1.47
C GLU A 582 -1.08 -43.22 -2.42
N PRO A 583 -1.58 -43.93 -3.43
CA PRO A 583 -2.61 -43.41 -4.30
C PRO A 583 -3.88 -43.16 -3.43
N LEU A 584 -4.44 -41.96 -3.53
CA LEU A 584 -5.69 -41.60 -2.88
C LEU A 584 -6.74 -42.68 -3.14
N THR A 585 -7.29 -43.23 -2.07
CA THR A 585 -8.37 -44.24 -2.16
C THR A 585 -9.61 -43.65 -2.85
N PRO A 586 -10.43 -44.48 -3.49
CA PRO A 586 -11.65 -44.01 -4.19
C PRO A 586 -12.57 -43.15 -3.33
N ARG A 587 -12.61 -43.37 -2.03
CA ARG A 587 -13.41 -42.62 -1.06
C ARG A 587 -12.94 -41.17 -0.86
N GLN A 588 -11.65 -40.91 -0.96
CA GLN A 588 -11.10 -39.54 -0.89
C GLN A 588 -11.32 -38.75 -2.20
N ARG A 589 -11.64 -39.43 -3.32
CA ARG A 589 -12.07 -38.80 -4.55
C ARG A 589 -13.53 -38.36 -4.51
N GLU A 590 -14.40 -39.10 -3.84
CA GLU A 590 -15.84 -38.76 -3.74
C GLU A 590 -16.08 -37.56 -2.83
N ASP A 591 -15.37 -37.42 -1.70
CA ASP A 591 -15.51 -36.26 -0.80
C ASP A 591 -15.07 -34.93 -1.45
N SER A 592 -14.24 -34.98 -2.50
CA SER A 592 -13.87 -33.79 -3.27
C SER A 592 -14.91 -33.34 -4.31
N LEU A 593 -15.84 -34.23 -4.68
CA LEU A 593 -16.86 -33.98 -5.73
C LEU A 593 -18.16 -33.34 -5.18
N TRP A 594 -18.41 -33.45 -3.86
CA TRP A 594 -19.65 -32.95 -3.25
C TRP A 594 -19.67 -31.45 -2.93
N ILE A 595 -18.55 -30.74 -3.12
CA ILE A 595 -18.46 -29.30 -2.87
C ILE A 595 -18.93 -28.47 -4.09
N ASP A 596 -19.03 -29.07 -5.28
CA ASP A 596 -19.43 -28.37 -6.51
C ASP A 596 -20.94 -28.46 -6.84
N ALA A 597 -21.74 -29.20 -6.08
CA ALA A 597 -23.17 -29.37 -6.35
C ALA A 597 -24.09 -28.37 -5.59
N ALA A 598 -23.54 -27.48 -4.77
CA ALA A 598 -24.30 -26.53 -3.97
C ALA A 598 -23.94 -25.05 -4.26
N SER A 599 -23.55 -24.72 -5.51
CA SER A 599 -23.36 -23.34 -5.94
C SER A 599 -24.18 -23.01 -7.18
#